data_af03a4df80f77a97ca58884191090bf9
#
_entry.id   af03a4df80f77a97ca58884191090bf9
#
_cell.length_a   1.000
_cell.length_b   1.000
_cell.length_c   1.000
_cell.angle_alpha   90.00
_cell.angle_beta   90.00
_cell.angle_gamma   90.00
#
_symmetry.space_group_name_H-M   'P 1'
#
loop_
_entity.id
_entity.type
_entity.pdbx_description
1 polymer ?
#
loop_
_entity_poly.entity_id
_entity_poly.type
_entity_poly.pdbx_seq_one_letter_code
_entity_poly.pdbx_strand_id
1 'polypeptide(L)'
;MNRIICGVDVSKDWLDAFIRPSGTFERFSNDATGIGALADLCRAENVELLVMEASGGYERTAFLLLWELGIACALANPRHVRRFAESMGFLEKTDRIDAAMIAHYAETRRLAALPPPKAAQMRLSALMARLSQVTSDLTIQMQRRSAARDQQCEASLNEVIALLVRQSRTLEGEIASMIDDDPLWACLNQAFRSIKGVANRTVARLMAQLPEIGQISNKAIAKLAGLAPIANDSGKRSGHRPVRGGRSGPRAILFLVGAIAARHDPHLAAFQQRLQSAGKPKMVIRIALARKLLVILNAKARDARREFEYAT
;
A
#
# COMPACT_ATOMS: atom_id res chain seq x y z
N MET A 1 -25.95 -22.26 -0.30
CA MET A 1 -25.50 -22.32 -1.69
C MET A 1 -24.01 -21.97 -1.72
N ASN A 2 -23.20 -22.68 -2.48
CA ASN A 2 -21.80 -22.30 -2.68
C ASN A 2 -21.76 -21.05 -3.54
N ARG A 3 -20.99 -20.06 -3.12
CA ARG A 3 -20.79 -18.78 -3.83
C ARG A 3 -20.07 -19.03 -5.15
N ILE A 4 -20.56 -18.47 -6.25
CA ILE A 4 -19.91 -18.59 -7.56
C ILE A 4 -18.77 -17.56 -7.65
N ILE A 5 -17.55 -18.03 -7.75
CA ILE A 5 -16.33 -17.20 -7.73
C ILE A 5 -15.49 -17.47 -8.96
N CYS A 6 -15.10 -16.38 -9.63
CA CYS A 6 -14.12 -16.40 -10.71
C CYS A 6 -12.74 -16.01 -10.16
N GLY A 7 -11.75 -16.88 -10.30
CA GLY A 7 -10.35 -16.55 -10.04
C GLY A 7 -9.66 -16.23 -11.36
N VAL A 8 -8.87 -15.17 -11.39
CA VAL A 8 -8.16 -14.72 -12.61
C VAL A 8 -6.67 -14.57 -12.30
N ASP A 9 -5.87 -15.37 -12.99
CA ASP A 9 -4.43 -15.13 -13.10
C ASP A 9 -4.18 -14.09 -14.18
N VAL A 10 -3.36 -13.07 -13.85
CA VAL A 10 -3.18 -11.89 -14.69
C VAL A 10 -1.74 -11.80 -15.15
N SER A 11 -1.55 -11.77 -16.45
CA SER A 11 -0.28 -11.48 -17.11
C SER A 11 -0.34 -10.15 -17.89
N LYS A 12 0.74 -9.79 -18.55
CA LYS A 12 0.79 -8.59 -19.38
C LYS A 12 -0.27 -8.64 -20.50
N ASP A 13 -0.38 -9.79 -21.17
CA ASP A 13 -1.15 -9.93 -22.40
C ASP A 13 -2.42 -10.78 -22.22
N TRP A 14 -2.55 -11.51 -21.09
CA TRP A 14 -3.62 -12.48 -20.88
C TRP A 14 -4.26 -12.41 -19.50
N LEU A 15 -5.54 -12.80 -19.47
CA LEU A 15 -6.37 -13.03 -18.29
C LEU A 15 -6.85 -14.47 -18.34
N ASP A 16 -6.35 -15.33 -17.46
CA ASP A 16 -6.73 -16.73 -17.34
C ASP A 16 -7.79 -16.86 -16.24
N ALA A 17 -9.04 -17.10 -16.64
CA ALA A 17 -10.18 -17.14 -15.75
C ALA A 17 -10.62 -18.57 -15.43
N PHE A 18 -10.86 -18.87 -14.16
CA PHE A 18 -11.40 -20.13 -13.67
C PHE A 18 -12.58 -19.90 -12.75
N ILE A 19 -13.73 -20.52 -13.06
CA ILE A 19 -14.97 -20.35 -12.30
C ILE A 19 -15.25 -21.60 -11.42
N ARG A 20 -15.53 -21.36 -10.16
CA ARG A 20 -16.00 -22.37 -9.20
C ARG A 20 -17.47 -22.13 -8.88
N PRO A 21 -18.30 -23.19 -8.74
CA PRO A 21 -17.93 -24.61 -8.76
C PRO A 21 -17.96 -25.25 -10.16
N SER A 22 -18.34 -24.53 -11.25
CA SER A 22 -18.54 -25.12 -12.60
C SER A 22 -17.28 -25.78 -13.16
N GLY A 23 -16.09 -25.25 -12.86
CA GLY A 23 -14.82 -25.70 -13.42
C GLY A 23 -14.52 -25.12 -14.80
N THR A 24 -15.33 -24.16 -15.26
CA THR A 24 -15.14 -23.43 -16.52
C THR A 24 -13.80 -22.72 -16.50
N PHE A 25 -12.99 -22.89 -17.54
CA PHE A 25 -11.70 -22.21 -17.73
C PHE A 25 -11.63 -21.62 -19.12
N GLU A 26 -11.35 -20.31 -19.17
CA GLU A 26 -11.18 -19.58 -20.44
C GLU A 26 -10.04 -18.56 -20.33
N ARG A 27 -9.41 -18.28 -21.47
CA ARG A 27 -8.34 -17.28 -21.60
C ARG A 27 -8.84 -16.10 -22.42
N PHE A 28 -8.60 -14.88 -21.93
CA PHE A 28 -8.96 -13.62 -22.57
C PHE A 28 -7.71 -12.75 -22.75
N SER A 29 -7.73 -11.84 -23.73
CA SER A 29 -6.70 -10.81 -23.85
C SER A 29 -6.83 -9.78 -22.72
N ASN A 30 -5.69 -9.27 -22.23
CA ASN A 30 -5.68 -8.22 -21.20
C ASN A 30 -5.81 -6.82 -21.85
N ASP A 31 -6.87 -6.65 -22.64
CA ASP A 31 -7.28 -5.41 -23.29
C ASP A 31 -8.79 -5.18 -23.11
N ALA A 32 -9.30 -4.05 -23.61
CA ALA A 32 -10.72 -3.68 -23.45
C ALA A 32 -11.68 -4.76 -24.02
N THR A 33 -11.33 -5.41 -25.11
CA THR A 33 -12.14 -6.45 -25.76
C THR A 33 -12.20 -7.71 -24.91
N GLY A 34 -11.06 -8.23 -24.49
CA GLY A 34 -11.00 -9.43 -23.65
C GLY A 34 -11.59 -9.21 -22.26
N ILE A 35 -11.40 -8.03 -21.67
CA ILE A 35 -12.02 -7.67 -20.39
C ILE A 35 -13.56 -7.62 -20.52
N GLY A 36 -14.09 -7.09 -21.62
CA GLY A 36 -15.52 -7.13 -21.93
C GLY A 36 -16.05 -8.55 -22.03
N ALA A 37 -15.37 -9.42 -22.79
CA ALA A 37 -15.73 -10.84 -22.94
C ALA A 37 -15.69 -11.60 -21.59
N LEU A 38 -14.70 -11.33 -20.74
CA LEU A 38 -14.63 -11.87 -19.38
C LEU A 38 -15.82 -11.40 -18.52
N ALA A 39 -16.23 -10.14 -18.65
CA ALA A 39 -17.41 -9.63 -17.95
C ALA A 39 -18.68 -10.35 -18.41
N ASP A 40 -18.83 -10.62 -19.71
CA ASP A 40 -19.98 -11.34 -20.26
C ASP A 40 -20.01 -12.80 -19.77
N LEU A 41 -18.88 -13.49 -19.74
CA LEU A 41 -18.76 -14.82 -19.11
C LEU A 41 -19.18 -14.78 -17.64
N CYS A 42 -18.72 -13.78 -16.87
CA CYS A 42 -19.09 -13.64 -15.46
C CYS A 42 -20.59 -13.44 -15.26
N ARG A 43 -21.25 -12.70 -16.16
CA ARG A 43 -22.73 -12.52 -16.13
C ARG A 43 -23.45 -13.83 -16.47
N ALA A 44 -23.02 -14.52 -17.52
CA ALA A 44 -23.61 -15.78 -17.97
C ALA A 44 -23.55 -16.87 -16.89
N GLU A 45 -22.45 -16.95 -16.18
CA GLU A 45 -22.21 -17.90 -15.09
C GLU A 45 -22.69 -17.41 -13.70
N ASN A 46 -23.33 -16.22 -13.62
CA ASN A 46 -23.81 -15.60 -12.39
C ASN A 46 -22.68 -15.47 -11.33
N VAL A 47 -21.49 -15.05 -11.73
CA VAL A 47 -20.33 -14.85 -10.83
C VAL A 47 -20.63 -13.75 -9.81
N GLU A 48 -20.57 -14.10 -8.52
CA GLU A 48 -20.81 -13.18 -7.39
C GLU A 48 -19.56 -12.36 -7.03
N LEU A 49 -18.37 -12.91 -7.32
CA LEU A 49 -17.10 -12.23 -7.06
C LEU A 49 -16.05 -12.70 -8.04
N LEU A 50 -15.41 -11.77 -8.70
CA LEU A 50 -14.19 -12.00 -9.46
C LEU A 50 -12.98 -11.61 -8.62
N VAL A 51 -11.98 -12.48 -8.53
CA VAL A 51 -10.76 -12.23 -7.73
C VAL A 51 -9.54 -12.34 -8.61
N MET A 52 -8.74 -11.29 -8.65
CA MET A 52 -7.46 -11.25 -9.37
C MET A 52 -6.29 -11.28 -8.39
N GLU A 53 -5.18 -11.85 -8.83
CA GLU A 53 -3.91 -11.69 -8.14
C GLU A 53 -3.28 -10.34 -8.51
N ALA A 54 -2.71 -9.63 -7.51
CA ALA A 54 -2.02 -8.36 -7.73
C ALA A 54 -0.64 -8.62 -8.38
N SER A 55 -0.56 -8.65 -9.69
CA SER A 55 0.60 -9.06 -10.50
C SER A 55 1.34 -7.87 -11.11
N GLY A 56 1.97 -7.06 -10.24
CA GLY A 56 2.89 -5.99 -10.69
C GLY A 56 2.23 -4.78 -11.36
N GLY A 57 0.91 -4.69 -11.37
CA GLY A 57 0.14 -3.57 -11.93
C GLY A 57 -0.60 -3.90 -13.23
N TYR A 58 -0.37 -5.09 -13.82
CA TYR A 58 -1.10 -5.55 -15.00
C TYR A 58 -2.60 -5.77 -14.72
N GLU A 59 -2.95 -6.05 -13.48
CA GLU A 59 -4.34 -6.21 -13.00
C GLU A 59 -5.14 -4.90 -12.97
N ARG A 60 -4.49 -3.74 -12.97
CA ARG A 60 -5.16 -2.47 -12.68
C ARG A 60 -6.23 -2.10 -13.68
N THR A 61 -5.93 -2.20 -14.98
CA THR A 61 -6.88 -1.86 -16.04
C THR A 61 -8.07 -2.81 -16.02
N ALA A 62 -7.82 -4.11 -15.93
CA ALA A 62 -8.86 -5.11 -15.84
C ALA A 62 -9.75 -4.90 -14.61
N PHE A 63 -9.15 -4.63 -13.44
CA PHE A 63 -9.88 -4.36 -12.20
C PHE A 63 -10.82 -3.15 -12.31
N LEU A 64 -10.35 -2.05 -12.90
CA LEU A 64 -11.15 -0.83 -13.05
C LEU A 64 -12.30 -1.03 -14.05
N LEU A 65 -12.01 -1.55 -15.23
CA LEU A 65 -13.00 -1.78 -16.28
C LEU A 65 -14.07 -2.79 -15.85
N LEU A 66 -13.70 -3.87 -15.16
CA LEU A 66 -14.68 -4.84 -14.65
C LEU A 66 -15.62 -4.22 -13.61
N TRP A 67 -15.12 -3.33 -12.74
CA TRP A 67 -15.98 -2.56 -11.83
C TRP A 67 -16.92 -1.61 -12.59
N GLU A 68 -16.44 -0.93 -13.62
CA GLU A 68 -17.28 -0.08 -14.49
C GLU A 68 -18.36 -0.89 -15.21
N LEU A 69 -18.05 -2.14 -15.59
CA LEU A 69 -19.00 -3.10 -16.19
C LEU A 69 -19.93 -3.77 -15.17
N GLY A 70 -19.86 -3.38 -13.88
CA GLY A 70 -20.74 -3.87 -12.81
C GLY A 70 -20.33 -5.24 -12.23
N ILE A 71 -19.13 -5.73 -12.51
CA ILE A 71 -18.62 -6.98 -11.93
C ILE A 71 -17.93 -6.67 -10.57
N ALA A 72 -18.43 -7.30 -9.53
CA ALA A 72 -17.83 -7.18 -8.19
C ALA A 72 -16.45 -7.86 -8.15
N CYS A 73 -15.39 -7.09 -7.87
CA CYS A 73 -14.02 -7.58 -7.90
C CYS A 73 -13.30 -7.45 -6.56
N ALA A 74 -12.29 -8.30 -6.34
CA ALA A 74 -11.34 -8.19 -5.24
C ALA A 74 -9.92 -8.51 -5.71
N LEU A 75 -8.92 -8.03 -4.95
CA LEU A 75 -7.51 -8.34 -5.18
C LEU A 75 -6.98 -9.29 -4.09
N ALA A 76 -6.35 -10.37 -4.51
CA ALA A 76 -5.66 -11.31 -3.64
C ALA A 76 -4.16 -10.98 -3.57
N ASN A 77 -3.56 -11.25 -2.40
CA ASN A 77 -2.12 -11.10 -2.25
C ASN A 77 -1.40 -12.34 -2.80
N PRO A 78 -0.46 -12.19 -3.77
CA PRO A 78 0.26 -13.29 -4.41
C PRO A 78 0.89 -14.28 -3.42
N ARG A 79 1.54 -13.76 -2.39
CA ARG A 79 2.19 -14.59 -1.37
C ARG A 79 1.20 -15.45 -0.57
N HIS A 80 -0.02 -14.95 -0.39
CA HIS A 80 -1.04 -15.70 0.33
C HIS A 80 -1.65 -16.79 -0.55
N VAL A 81 -1.93 -16.49 -1.82
CA VAL A 81 -2.43 -17.46 -2.80
C VAL A 81 -1.40 -18.57 -2.99
N ARG A 82 -0.12 -18.24 -3.21
CA ARG A 82 0.94 -19.25 -3.38
C ARG A 82 1.08 -20.17 -2.17
N ARG A 83 1.12 -19.63 -0.95
CA ARG A 83 1.18 -20.45 0.27
C ARG A 83 -0.07 -21.29 0.49
N PHE A 84 -1.22 -20.81 0.06
CA PHE A 84 -2.46 -21.57 0.10
C PHE A 84 -2.39 -22.74 -0.88
N ALA A 85 -1.96 -22.53 -2.13
CA ALA A 85 -1.75 -23.59 -3.12
C ALA A 85 -0.78 -24.67 -2.59
N GLU A 86 0.38 -24.26 -2.04
CA GLU A 86 1.35 -25.17 -1.43
C GLU A 86 0.74 -25.97 -0.26
N SER A 87 -0.08 -25.35 0.58
CA SER A 87 -0.76 -26.04 1.71
C SER A 87 -1.83 -27.03 1.26
N MET A 88 -2.35 -26.86 0.04
CA MET A 88 -3.32 -27.77 -0.59
C MET A 88 -2.64 -28.86 -1.43
N GLY A 89 -1.29 -28.90 -1.44
CA GLY A 89 -0.51 -29.90 -2.15
C GLY A 89 -0.23 -29.57 -3.63
N PHE A 90 -0.59 -28.38 -4.10
CA PHE A 90 -0.30 -27.95 -5.47
C PHE A 90 1.10 -27.33 -5.53
N LEU A 91 2.06 -28.10 -6.07
CA LEU A 91 3.44 -27.67 -6.29
C LEU A 91 3.68 -27.20 -7.72
N GLU A 92 2.89 -27.74 -8.66
CA GLU A 92 2.91 -27.37 -10.06
C GLU A 92 2.44 -25.92 -10.25
N LYS A 93 2.95 -25.31 -11.31
CA LYS A 93 2.58 -23.96 -11.73
C LYS A 93 2.14 -23.99 -13.18
N THR A 94 0.83 -23.75 -13.40
CA THR A 94 0.25 -23.49 -14.72
C THR A 94 -0.83 -22.42 -14.54
N ASP A 95 -1.06 -21.60 -15.56
CA ASP A 95 -2.04 -20.51 -15.52
C ASP A 95 -3.44 -20.99 -15.07
N ARG A 96 -3.86 -22.18 -15.54
CA ARG A 96 -5.12 -22.81 -15.13
C ARG A 96 -5.16 -23.19 -13.63
N ILE A 97 -4.06 -23.74 -13.11
CA ILE A 97 -3.95 -24.10 -11.68
C ILE A 97 -3.92 -22.82 -10.84
N ASP A 98 -3.17 -21.80 -11.27
CA ASP A 98 -3.05 -20.54 -10.57
C ASP A 98 -4.42 -19.83 -10.49
N ALA A 99 -5.18 -19.74 -11.59
CA ALA A 99 -6.53 -19.20 -11.61
C ALA A 99 -7.49 -20.01 -10.71
N ALA A 100 -7.44 -21.34 -10.73
CA ALA A 100 -8.25 -22.20 -9.88
C ALA A 100 -7.92 -22.01 -8.38
N MET A 101 -6.64 -21.85 -8.05
CA MET A 101 -6.19 -21.61 -6.68
C MET A 101 -6.58 -20.21 -6.18
N ILE A 102 -6.60 -19.19 -7.04
CA ILE A 102 -7.12 -17.87 -6.71
C ILE A 102 -8.60 -17.96 -6.33
N ALA A 103 -9.43 -18.66 -7.15
CA ALA A 103 -10.85 -18.86 -6.86
C ALA A 103 -11.07 -19.62 -5.55
N HIS A 104 -10.33 -20.71 -5.34
CA HIS A 104 -10.42 -21.53 -4.13
C HIS A 104 -9.97 -20.78 -2.87
N TYR A 105 -8.90 -20.01 -2.96
CA TYR A 105 -8.45 -19.12 -1.89
C TYR A 105 -9.52 -18.09 -1.52
N ALA A 106 -10.14 -17.46 -2.53
CA ALA A 106 -11.17 -16.46 -2.32
C ALA A 106 -12.41 -17.04 -1.62
N GLU A 107 -12.85 -18.23 -2.01
CA GLU A 107 -13.95 -18.97 -1.38
C GLU A 107 -13.62 -19.29 0.09
N THR A 108 -12.47 -19.93 0.34
CA THR A 108 -12.04 -20.36 1.67
C THR A 108 -11.85 -19.18 2.62
N ARG A 109 -11.33 -18.06 2.12
CA ARG A 109 -11.11 -16.84 2.89
C ARG A 109 -12.35 -15.95 2.98
N ARG A 110 -13.42 -16.29 2.28
CA ARG A 110 -14.65 -15.50 2.16
C ARG A 110 -14.33 -14.04 1.81
N LEU A 111 -13.54 -13.87 0.76
CA LEU A 111 -13.17 -12.51 0.32
C LEU A 111 -14.44 -11.72 -0.03
N ALA A 112 -14.41 -10.43 0.31
CA ALA A 112 -15.44 -9.48 -0.08
C ALA A 112 -14.95 -8.63 -1.26
N ALA A 113 -15.89 -8.15 -2.05
CA ALA A 113 -15.60 -7.17 -3.09
C ALA A 113 -14.99 -5.91 -2.48
N LEU A 114 -14.02 -5.34 -3.17
CA LEU A 114 -13.34 -4.11 -2.77
C LEU A 114 -13.46 -3.11 -3.92
N PRO A 115 -14.20 -2.01 -3.74
CA PRO A 115 -14.33 -1.01 -4.79
C PRO A 115 -12.97 -0.37 -5.11
N PRO A 116 -12.76 0.10 -6.35
CA PRO A 116 -11.54 0.78 -6.73
C PRO A 116 -11.34 2.05 -5.91
N PRO A 117 -10.10 2.45 -5.64
CA PRO A 117 -9.82 3.73 -5.02
C PRO A 117 -10.36 4.87 -5.89
N LYS A 118 -10.78 5.97 -5.27
CA LYS A 118 -11.19 7.19 -5.99
C LYS A 118 -10.06 7.68 -6.92
N ALA A 119 -10.40 8.27 -8.04
CA ALA A 119 -9.44 8.78 -9.03
C ALA A 119 -8.37 9.70 -8.41
N ALA A 120 -8.77 10.60 -7.51
CA ALA A 120 -7.84 11.46 -6.77
C ALA A 120 -6.82 10.64 -5.94
N GLN A 121 -7.27 9.57 -5.26
CA GLN A 121 -6.38 8.68 -4.48
C GLN A 121 -5.39 7.94 -5.38
N MET A 122 -5.84 7.49 -6.56
CA MET A 122 -4.96 6.83 -7.54
C MET A 122 -3.92 7.81 -8.08
N ARG A 123 -4.33 9.05 -8.42
CA ARG A 123 -3.42 10.11 -8.89
C ARG A 123 -2.38 10.47 -7.81
N LEU A 124 -2.80 10.70 -6.57
CA LEU A 124 -1.87 10.98 -5.46
C LEU A 124 -0.86 9.83 -5.29
N SER A 125 -1.32 8.58 -5.35
CA SER A 125 -0.44 7.42 -5.24
C SER A 125 0.58 7.36 -6.39
N ALA A 126 0.17 7.68 -7.62
CA ALA A 126 1.04 7.71 -8.79
C ALA A 126 2.10 8.84 -8.69
N LEU A 127 1.69 10.05 -8.30
CA LEU A 127 2.61 11.19 -8.10
C LEU A 127 3.62 10.90 -7.00
N MET A 128 3.18 10.32 -5.87
CA MET A 128 4.07 9.94 -4.77
C MET A 128 5.05 8.82 -5.15
N ALA A 129 4.62 7.86 -5.98
CA ALA A 129 5.51 6.82 -6.51
C ALA A 129 6.58 7.46 -7.43
N ARG A 130 6.16 8.35 -8.34
CA ARG A 130 7.09 9.06 -9.22
C ARG A 130 8.07 9.96 -8.44
N LEU A 131 7.60 10.70 -7.47
CA LEU A 131 8.44 11.52 -6.59
C LEU A 131 9.48 10.67 -5.85
N SER A 132 9.09 9.47 -5.41
CA SER A 132 10.03 8.53 -4.77
C SER A 132 11.11 8.05 -5.72
N GLN A 133 10.77 7.73 -6.98
CA GLN A 133 11.73 7.36 -8.03
C GLN A 133 12.72 8.52 -8.31
N VAL A 134 12.21 9.72 -8.61
CA VAL A 134 13.03 10.91 -8.87
C VAL A 134 13.97 11.21 -7.70
N THR A 135 13.50 11.07 -6.46
CA THR A 135 14.33 11.29 -5.26
C THR A 135 15.43 10.23 -5.13
N SER A 136 15.11 8.97 -5.45
CA SER A 136 16.10 7.89 -5.46
C SER A 136 17.18 8.12 -6.52
N ASP A 137 16.76 8.47 -7.75
CA ASP A 137 17.68 8.78 -8.87
C ASP A 137 18.57 9.97 -8.53
N LEU A 138 17.99 11.04 -7.95
CA LEU A 138 18.75 12.20 -7.49
C LEU A 138 19.84 11.81 -6.48
N THR A 139 19.50 10.97 -5.52
CA THR A 139 20.47 10.49 -4.51
C THR A 139 21.62 9.72 -5.16
N ILE A 140 21.31 8.84 -6.13
CA ILE A 140 22.31 8.08 -6.89
C ILE A 140 23.23 9.02 -7.68
N GLN A 141 22.66 10.02 -8.39
CA GLN A 141 23.46 10.96 -9.16
C GLN A 141 24.35 11.86 -8.28
N MET A 142 23.85 12.27 -7.11
CA MET A 142 24.66 13.01 -6.13
C MET A 142 25.84 12.19 -5.60
N GLN A 143 25.63 10.89 -5.33
CA GLN A 143 26.71 9.99 -4.94
C GLN A 143 27.73 9.80 -6.06
N ARG A 144 27.30 9.62 -7.32
CA ARG A 144 28.18 9.53 -8.47
C ARG A 144 29.00 10.80 -8.63
N ARG A 145 28.37 11.99 -8.51
CA ARG A 145 29.07 13.27 -8.57
C ARG A 145 30.15 13.39 -7.51
N SER A 146 29.89 12.98 -6.28
CA SER A 146 30.89 13.03 -5.20
C SER A 146 32.12 12.14 -5.45
N ALA A 147 31.99 11.13 -6.32
CA ALA A 147 33.07 10.22 -6.71
C ALA A 147 33.72 10.61 -8.05
N ALA A 148 33.18 11.55 -8.82
CA ALA A 148 33.72 12.00 -10.10
C ALA A 148 35.09 12.68 -9.90
N ARG A 149 36.01 12.44 -10.83
CA ARG A 149 37.38 13.03 -10.84
C ARG A 149 37.65 13.83 -12.08
N ASP A 150 36.80 13.72 -13.10
CA ASP A 150 36.87 14.39 -14.36
C ASP A 150 35.84 15.51 -14.44
N GLN A 151 36.27 16.71 -14.89
CA GLN A 151 35.45 17.92 -14.93
C GLN A 151 34.25 17.76 -15.91
N GLN A 152 34.45 17.08 -17.04
CA GLN A 152 33.41 16.89 -18.05
C GLN A 152 32.35 15.90 -17.54
N CYS A 153 32.77 14.83 -16.85
CA CYS A 153 31.88 13.91 -16.19
C CYS A 153 31.07 14.59 -15.07
N GLU A 154 31.71 15.46 -14.28
CA GLU A 154 31.02 16.22 -13.23
C GLU A 154 29.98 17.19 -13.82
N ALA A 155 30.30 17.88 -14.89
CA ALA A 155 29.38 18.77 -15.60
C ALA A 155 28.13 18.02 -16.08
N SER A 156 28.30 16.87 -16.74
CA SER A 156 27.22 16.01 -17.18
C SER A 156 26.33 15.55 -16.02
N LEU A 157 26.93 15.14 -14.90
CA LEU A 157 26.17 14.76 -13.68
C LEU A 157 25.38 15.93 -13.10
N ASN A 158 25.93 17.13 -13.10
CA ASN A 158 25.26 18.34 -12.62
C ASN A 158 24.03 18.70 -13.46
N GLU A 159 24.03 18.49 -14.76
CA GLU A 159 22.85 18.68 -15.62
C GLU A 159 21.71 17.73 -15.25
N VAL A 160 22.02 16.43 -15.08
CA VAL A 160 21.04 15.44 -14.66
C VAL A 160 20.49 15.75 -13.27
N ILE A 161 21.35 16.13 -12.32
CA ILE A 161 20.95 16.54 -10.97
C ILE A 161 20.00 17.74 -11.03
N ALA A 162 20.34 18.78 -11.83
CA ALA A 162 19.50 19.95 -11.99
C ALA A 162 18.13 19.62 -12.56
N LEU A 163 18.05 18.70 -13.53
CA LEU A 163 16.79 18.20 -14.08
C LEU A 163 15.95 17.48 -13.02
N LEU A 164 16.54 16.55 -12.27
CA LEU A 164 15.85 15.77 -11.23
C LEU A 164 15.36 16.69 -10.09
N VAL A 165 16.12 17.70 -9.71
CA VAL A 165 15.70 18.71 -8.72
C VAL A 165 14.47 19.48 -9.21
N ARG A 166 14.46 19.92 -10.47
CA ARG A 166 13.27 20.59 -11.05
C ARG A 166 12.05 19.67 -11.05
N GLN A 167 12.20 18.43 -11.54
CA GLN A 167 11.11 17.45 -11.53
C GLN A 167 10.57 17.19 -10.12
N SER A 168 11.45 17.04 -9.12
CA SER A 168 11.04 16.86 -7.73
C SER A 168 10.18 18.02 -7.22
N ARG A 169 10.58 19.26 -7.50
CA ARG A 169 9.83 20.46 -7.11
C ARG A 169 8.47 20.56 -7.79
N THR A 170 8.40 20.27 -9.09
CA THR A 170 7.13 20.25 -9.84
C THR A 170 6.16 19.21 -9.22
N LEU A 171 6.62 17.98 -9.00
CA LEU A 171 5.81 16.93 -8.39
C LEU A 171 5.36 17.28 -6.97
N GLU A 172 6.23 17.88 -6.17
CA GLU A 172 5.89 18.35 -4.82
C GLU A 172 4.81 19.45 -4.85
N GLY A 173 4.89 20.37 -5.82
CA GLY A 173 3.89 21.40 -6.05
C GLY A 173 2.53 20.82 -6.45
N GLU A 174 2.50 19.90 -7.42
CA GLU A 174 1.26 19.21 -7.81
C GLU A 174 0.62 18.44 -6.65
N ILE A 175 1.42 17.73 -5.85
CA ILE A 175 0.93 17.00 -4.68
C ILE A 175 0.37 17.97 -3.63
N ALA A 176 1.02 19.09 -3.37
CA ALA A 176 0.56 20.10 -2.43
C ALA A 176 -0.78 20.69 -2.89
N SER A 177 -0.90 21.10 -4.15
CA SER A 177 -2.15 21.60 -4.72
C SER A 177 -3.28 20.59 -4.59
N MET A 178 -3.04 19.32 -4.96
CA MET A 178 -4.06 18.28 -4.81
C MET A 178 -4.56 18.09 -3.37
N ILE A 179 -3.66 18.25 -2.38
CA ILE A 179 -4.03 18.12 -0.97
C ILE A 179 -4.82 19.34 -0.50
N ASP A 180 -4.44 20.53 -0.95
CA ASP A 180 -5.08 21.78 -0.55
C ASP A 180 -6.44 21.99 -1.25
N ASP A 181 -6.61 21.45 -2.47
CA ASP A 181 -7.84 21.53 -3.26
C ASP A 181 -8.94 20.56 -2.77
N ASP A 182 -8.58 19.49 -2.05
CA ASP A 182 -9.56 18.56 -1.43
C ASP A 182 -9.80 18.95 0.03
N PRO A 183 -11.02 19.40 0.41
CA PRO A 183 -11.29 19.88 1.76
C PRO A 183 -11.00 18.87 2.86
N LEU A 184 -11.30 17.58 2.64
CA LEU A 184 -10.99 16.53 3.61
C LEU A 184 -9.48 16.32 3.72
N TRP A 185 -8.76 16.36 2.60
CA TRP A 185 -7.30 16.19 2.62
C TRP A 185 -6.60 17.39 3.25
N ALA A 186 -7.10 18.61 3.04
CA ALA A 186 -6.62 19.82 3.71
C ALA A 186 -6.79 19.71 5.23
N CYS A 187 -7.95 19.28 5.73
CA CYS A 187 -8.18 19.02 7.16
C CYS A 187 -7.21 17.97 7.71
N LEU A 188 -7.01 16.86 7.01
CA LEU A 188 -6.06 15.81 7.41
C LEU A 188 -4.62 16.34 7.43
N ASN A 189 -4.23 17.15 6.45
CA ASN A 189 -2.91 17.78 6.37
C ASN A 189 -2.66 18.66 7.59
N GLN A 190 -3.63 19.54 7.92
CA GLN A 190 -3.55 20.39 9.09
C GLN A 190 -3.45 19.57 10.39
N ALA A 191 -4.29 18.54 10.55
CA ALA A 191 -4.29 17.67 11.72
C ALA A 191 -2.93 16.96 11.92
N PHE A 192 -2.32 16.46 10.84
CA PHE A 192 -1.03 15.76 10.92
C PHE A 192 0.14 16.70 11.18
N ARG A 193 0.14 17.88 10.56
CA ARG A 193 1.17 18.90 10.74
C ARG A 193 1.15 19.55 12.13
N SER A 194 0.06 19.41 12.89
CA SER A 194 0.03 19.83 14.29
C SER A 194 1.05 19.07 15.17
N ILE A 195 1.59 17.95 14.69
CA ILE A 195 2.66 17.21 15.35
C ILE A 195 4.02 17.72 14.82
N LYS A 196 4.80 18.35 15.69
CA LYS A 196 6.14 18.85 15.35
C LYS A 196 7.02 17.72 14.81
N GLY A 197 7.64 17.94 13.65
CA GLY A 197 8.46 16.95 12.96
C GLY A 197 7.72 16.14 11.86
N VAL A 198 6.41 16.34 11.70
CA VAL A 198 5.63 15.79 10.58
C VAL A 198 5.50 16.85 9.50
N ALA A 199 6.25 16.71 8.40
CA ALA A 199 6.28 17.63 7.27
C ALA A 199 5.29 17.22 6.16
N ASN A 200 4.95 18.13 5.24
CA ASN A 200 4.02 17.92 4.11
C ASN A 200 4.31 16.63 3.34
N ARG A 201 5.58 16.37 3.02
CA ARG A 201 6.01 15.16 2.30
C ARG A 201 5.67 13.86 3.06
N THR A 202 5.74 13.89 4.39
CA THR A 202 5.34 12.76 5.25
C THR A 202 3.83 12.57 5.21
N VAL A 203 3.07 13.66 5.30
CA VAL A 203 1.60 13.65 5.22
C VAL A 203 1.16 13.08 3.89
N ALA A 204 1.63 13.62 2.77
CA ALA A 204 1.31 13.16 1.43
C ALA A 204 1.60 11.66 1.25
N ARG A 205 2.76 11.21 1.75
CA ARG A 205 3.14 9.79 1.68
C ARG A 205 2.23 8.89 2.50
N LEU A 206 1.82 9.33 3.70
CA LEU A 206 0.88 8.58 4.52
C LEU A 206 -0.50 8.54 3.89
N MET A 207 -1.00 9.65 3.35
CA MET A 207 -2.30 9.71 2.65
C MET A 207 -2.31 8.82 1.39
N ALA A 208 -1.22 8.81 0.63
CA ALA A 208 -1.09 7.96 -0.55
C ALA A 208 -1.00 6.46 -0.22
N GLN A 209 -0.31 6.10 0.86
CA GLN A 209 0.03 4.70 1.16
C GLN A 209 -0.81 4.08 2.28
N LEU A 210 -1.53 4.89 3.07
CA LEU A 210 -2.44 4.47 4.13
C LEU A 210 -3.77 5.25 4.05
N PRO A 211 -4.53 5.15 2.95
CA PRO A 211 -5.81 5.85 2.82
C PRO A 211 -6.81 5.47 3.91
N GLU A 212 -6.63 4.31 4.56
CA GLU A 212 -7.45 3.81 5.65
C GLU A 212 -7.23 4.54 6.99
N ILE A 213 -6.25 5.48 7.05
CA ILE A 213 -5.94 6.23 8.27
C ILE A 213 -7.16 7.04 8.77
N GLY A 214 -7.46 6.90 10.04
CA GLY A 214 -8.66 7.47 10.65
C GLY A 214 -9.93 6.63 10.49
N GLN A 215 -9.94 5.60 9.64
CA GLN A 215 -11.13 4.79 9.35
C GLN A 215 -11.11 3.42 10.05
N ILE A 216 -9.94 2.92 10.42
CA ILE A 216 -9.77 1.62 11.06
C ILE A 216 -9.16 1.75 12.45
N SER A 217 -9.27 0.68 13.25
CA SER A 217 -8.77 0.66 14.62
C SER A 217 -7.24 0.83 14.70
N ASN A 218 -6.73 1.32 15.86
CA ASN A 218 -5.30 1.47 16.11
C ASN A 218 -4.51 0.15 15.98
N LYS A 219 -5.15 -0.99 16.29
CA LYS A 219 -4.55 -2.32 16.10
C LYS A 219 -4.46 -2.68 14.62
N ALA A 220 -5.52 -2.42 13.86
CA ALA A 220 -5.59 -2.71 12.43
C ALA A 220 -4.60 -1.85 11.63
N ILE A 221 -4.56 -0.52 11.86
CA ILE A 221 -3.63 0.37 11.15
C ILE A 221 -2.17 0.05 11.47
N ALA A 222 -1.84 -0.30 12.72
CA ALA A 222 -0.50 -0.71 13.09
C ALA A 222 -0.07 -2.03 12.42
N LYS A 223 -1.01 -2.99 12.26
CA LYS A 223 -0.77 -4.23 11.52
C LYS A 223 -0.58 -3.95 10.03
N LEU A 224 -1.43 -3.08 9.45
CA LEU A 224 -1.36 -2.69 8.04
C LEU A 224 -0.06 -1.98 7.69
N ALA A 225 0.43 -1.10 8.57
CA ALA A 225 1.72 -0.43 8.42
C ALA A 225 2.93 -1.31 8.79
N GLY A 226 2.73 -2.56 9.20
CA GLY A 226 3.81 -3.46 9.59
C GLY A 226 4.56 -3.02 10.86
N LEU A 227 3.88 -2.30 11.78
CA LEU A 227 4.43 -1.81 13.05
C LEU A 227 3.84 -2.56 14.26
N ALA A 228 2.98 -3.54 14.05
CA ALA A 228 2.48 -4.40 15.13
C ALA A 228 3.47 -5.53 15.42
N PRO A 229 3.90 -5.72 16.69
CA PRO A 229 4.68 -6.89 17.08
C PRO A 229 3.86 -8.16 16.87
N ILE A 230 4.44 -9.15 16.23
CA ILE A 230 3.80 -10.44 15.98
C ILE A 230 4.27 -11.42 17.03
N ALA A 231 3.34 -11.99 17.80
CA ALA A 231 3.63 -13.02 18.77
C ALA A 231 4.23 -14.27 18.09
N ASN A 232 5.21 -14.84 18.72
CA ASN A 232 5.86 -16.10 18.33
C ASN A 232 6.09 -16.91 19.62
N ASP A 233 4.98 -17.23 20.29
CA ASP A 233 4.98 -17.94 21.55
C ASP A 233 4.60 -19.41 21.28
N SER A 234 5.27 -20.36 21.89
CA SER A 234 4.96 -21.78 21.79
C SER A 234 5.14 -22.45 23.15
N GLY A 235 4.11 -23.07 23.67
CA GLY A 235 4.13 -23.71 25.00
C GLY A 235 4.55 -22.73 26.09
N LYS A 236 5.59 -23.06 26.85
CA LYS A 236 6.15 -22.21 27.94
C LYS A 236 7.12 -21.13 27.42
N ARG A 237 7.44 -21.10 26.11
CA ARG A 237 8.41 -20.16 25.54
C ARG A 237 7.71 -18.90 25.02
N SER A 238 7.99 -17.75 25.64
CA SER A 238 7.66 -16.43 25.07
C SER A 238 8.85 -15.94 24.22
N GLY A 239 8.65 -15.92 22.90
CA GLY A 239 9.68 -15.54 21.94
C GLY A 239 9.78 -14.03 21.71
N HIS A 240 10.89 -13.59 21.09
CA HIS A 240 10.99 -12.21 20.58
C HIS A 240 9.86 -11.92 19.59
N ARG A 241 9.17 -10.79 19.75
CA ARG A 241 8.04 -10.37 18.92
C ARG A 241 8.47 -9.35 17.86
N PRO A 242 9.04 -9.80 16.72
CA PRO A 242 9.47 -8.90 15.65
C PRO A 242 8.27 -8.26 14.96
N VAL A 243 8.50 -7.08 14.36
CA VAL A 243 7.56 -6.48 13.42
C VAL A 243 7.84 -7.05 12.03
N ARG A 244 6.78 -7.55 11.36
CA ARG A 244 6.88 -8.10 10.00
C ARG A 244 5.54 -7.98 9.26
N GLY A 245 5.58 -8.16 7.95
CA GLY A 245 4.39 -7.98 7.08
C GLY A 245 3.97 -6.52 6.96
N GLY A 246 2.76 -6.29 6.53
CA GLY A 246 2.21 -4.97 6.27
C GLY A 246 2.92 -4.20 5.13
N ARG A 247 2.54 -2.93 4.96
CA ARG A 247 3.10 -2.04 3.93
C ARG A 247 4.45 -1.49 4.39
N SER A 248 5.52 -1.74 3.63
CA SER A 248 6.89 -1.32 4.01
C SER A 248 7.10 0.19 3.90
N GLY A 249 6.46 0.87 2.95
CA GLY A 249 6.60 2.30 2.75
C GLY A 249 6.19 3.15 3.96
N PRO A 250 4.97 2.99 4.51
CA PRO A 250 4.55 3.65 5.75
C PRO A 250 5.45 3.32 6.93
N ARG A 251 5.88 2.06 7.07
CA ARG A 251 6.80 1.67 8.14
C ARG A 251 8.11 2.43 8.07
N ALA A 252 8.70 2.53 6.87
CA ALA A 252 9.98 3.20 6.67
C ALA A 252 9.91 4.70 7.01
N ILE A 253 8.88 5.41 6.54
CA ILE A 253 8.75 6.84 6.82
C ILE A 253 8.44 7.11 8.29
N LEU A 254 7.57 6.32 8.90
CA LEU A 254 7.23 6.47 10.32
C LEU A 254 8.41 6.14 11.24
N PHE A 255 9.27 5.22 10.83
CA PHE A 255 10.51 4.91 11.55
C PHE A 255 11.47 6.10 11.60
N LEU A 256 11.58 6.85 10.50
CA LEU A 256 12.40 8.07 10.44
C LEU A 256 11.73 9.21 11.20
N VAL A 257 10.48 9.51 10.87
CA VAL A 257 9.73 10.66 11.41
C VAL A 257 9.43 10.50 12.90
N GLY A 258 9.17 9.27 13.38
CA GLY A 258 8.95 9.01 14.80
C GLY A 258 10.14 9.40 15.69
N ALA A 259 11.36 9.19 15.20
CA ALA A 259 12.57 9.62 15.91
C ALA A 259 12.78 11.14 15.86
N ILE A 260 12.38 11.80 14.77
CA ILE A 260 12.43 13.25 14.63
C ILE A 260 11.37 13.90 15.54
N ALA A 261 10.14 13.43 15.48
CA ALA A 261 9.04 13.93 16.27
C ALA A 261 9.32 13.81 17.78
N ALA A 262 9.98 12.74 18.23
CA ALA A 262 10.36 12.57 19.62
C ALA A 262 11.37 13.64 20.15
N ARG A 263 12.03 14.39 19.28
CA ARG A 263 12.89 15.51 19.68
C ARG A 263 12.12 16.80 19.95
N HIS A 264 10.88 16.89 19.43
CA HIS A 264 10.10 18.14 19.42
C HIS A 264 8.75 18.00 20.11
N ASP A 265 8.25 16.78 20.31
CA ASP A 265 6.98 16.49 20.97
C ASP A 265 7.26 15.94 22.39
N PRO A 266 6.81 16.66 23.46
CA PRO A 266 7.09 16.25 24.84
C PRO A 266 6.56 14.86 25.21
N HIS A 267 5.41 14.46 24.65
CA HIS A 267 4.80 13.16 24.95
C HIS A 267 5.60 12.01 24.30
N LEU A 268 6.09 12.22 23.08
CA LEU A 268 6.95 11.25 22.41
C LEU A 268 8.34 11.20 23.06
N ALA A 269 8.89 12.34 23.50
CA ALA A 269 10.15 12.41 24.25
C ALA A 269 10.06 11.63 25.57
N ALA A 270 9.02 11.88 26.38
CA ALA A 270 8.79 11.15 27.63
C ALA A 270 8.60 9.65 27.41
N PHE A 271 7.89 9.27 26.34
CA PHE A 271 7.75 7.87 25.97
C PHE A 271 9.09 7.23 25.58
N GLN A 272 9.92 7.94 24.82
CA GLN A 272 11.28 7.50 24.47
C GLN A 272 12.14 7.30 25.73
N GLN A 273 12.17 8.27 26.61
CA GLN A 273 12.95 8.25 27.84
C GLN A 273 12.55 7.06 28.74
N ARG A 274 11.25 6.82 28.91
CA ARG A 274 10.74 5.68 29.68
C ARG A 274 11.24 4.34 29.13
N LEU A 275 11.28 4.18 27.78
CA LEU A 275 11.78 2.96 27.16
C LEU A 275 13.30 2.82 27.29
N GLN A 276 14.04 3.93 27.25
CA GLN A 276 15.48 3.96 27.49
C GLN A 276 15.81 3.56 28.93
N SER A 277 15.12 4.13 29.92
CA SER A 277 15.26 3.80 31.35
C SER A 277 14.90 2.33 31.63
N ALA A 278 13.97 1.74 30.84
CA ALA A 278 13.66 0.31 30.91
C ALA A 278 14.66 -0.58 30.16
N GLY A 279 15.82 -0.06 29.73
CA GLY A 279 16.88 -0.81 29.07
C GLY A 279 16.53 -1.37 27.68
N LYS A 280 15.53 -0.82 26.98
CA LYS A 280 15.13 -1.35 25.67
C LYS A 280 16.16 -1.00 24.58
N PRO A 281 16.47 -1.95 23.65
CA PRO A 281 17.40 -1.70 22.54
C PRO A 281 16.95 -0.53 21.65
N LYS A 282 17.89 0.23 21.09
CA LYS A 282 17.63 1.42 20.24
C LYS A 282 16.65 1.14 19.10
N MET A 283 16.76 -0.01 18.41
CA MET A 283 15.86 -0.36 17.32
C MET A 283 14.43 -0.62 17.80
N VAL A 284 14.26 -1.25 18.97
CA VAL A 284 12.95 -1.48 19.60
C VAL A 284 12.29 -0.14 19.95
N ILE A 285 13.06 0.80 20.51
CA ILE A 285 12.59 2.15 20.84
C ILE A 285 12.12 2.87 19.58
N ARG A 286 12.90 2.85 18.49
CA ARG A 286 12.55 3.48 17.22
C ARG A 286 11.26 2.92 16.61
N ILE A 287 11.07 1.61 16.63
CA ILE A 287 9.84 0.96 16.16
C ILE A 287 8.65 1.31 17.08
N ALA A 288 8.86 1.37 18.39
CA ALA A 288 7.82 1.77 19.34
C ALA A 288 7.38 3.21 19.13
N LEU A 289 8.32 4.14 18.89
CA LEU A 289 8.05 5.54 18.52
C LEU A 289 7.27 5.64 17.20
N ALA A 290 7.68 4.91 16.16
CA ALA A 290 6.97 4.86 14.89
C ALA A 290 5.50 4.41 15.06
N ARG A 291 5.29 3.35 15.85
CA ARG A 291 3.95 2.86 16.17
C ARG A 291 3.15 3.86 17.01
N LYS A 292 3.76 4.49 18.02
CA LYS A 292 3.11 5.50 18.85
C LYS A 292 2.67 6.69 18.00
N LEU A 293 3.56 7.20 17.14
CA LEU A 293 3.24 8.27 16.19
C LEU A 293 2.08 7.89 15.28
N LEU A 294 2.10 6.69 14.69
CA LEU A 294 1.02 6.21 13.83
C LEU A 294 -0.34 6.19 14.56
N VAL A 295 -0.36 5.74 15.82
CA VAL A 295 -1.57 5.69 16.64
C VAL A 295 -2.11 7.11 16.89
N ILE A 296 -1.23 8.07 17.17
CA ILE A 296 -1.61 9.49 17.35
C ILE A 296 -2.16 10.06 16.03
N LEU A 297 -1.48 9.82 14.90
CA LEU A 297 -1.94 10.27 13.59
C LEU A 297 -3.29 9.63 13.21
N ASN A 298 -3.49 8.36 13.52
CA ASN A 298 -4.77 7.68 13.27
C ASN A 298 -5.93 8.26 14.12
N ALA A 299 -5.67 8.64 15.36
CA ALA A 299 -6.65 9.32 16.20
C ALA A 299 -6.98 10.71 15.64
N LYS A 300 -5.98 11.54 15.35
CA LYS A 300 -6.16 12.87 14.74
C LYS A 300 -6.90 12.81 13.40
N ALA A 301 -6.61 11.81 12.56
CA ALA A 301 -7.32 11.61 11.30
C ALA A 301 -8.79 11.26 11.52
N ARG A 302 -9.11 10.47 12.57
CA ARG A 302 -10.50 10.15 12.93
C ARG A 302 -11.26 11.38 13.39
N ASP A 303 -10.63 12.19 14.22
CA ASP A 303 -11.24 13.42 14.72
C ASP A 303 -11.48 14.41 13.56
N ALA A 304 -10.48 14.66 12.72
CA ALA A 304 -10.59 15.50 11.53
C ALA A 304 -11.67 15.03 10.54
N ARG A 305 -11.82 13.71 10.33
CA ARG A 305 -12.88 13.17 9.48
C ARG A 305 -14.27 13.40 10.08
N ARG A 306 -14.42 13.23 11.38
CA ARG A 306 -15.70 13.50 12.08
C ARG A 306 -16.06 14.98 12.01
N GLU A 307 -15.12 15.87 12.30
CA GLU A 307 -15.33 17.33 12.19
C GLU A 307 -15.76 17.71 10.76
N PHE A 308 -15.12 17.11 9.75
CA PHE A 308 -15.49 17.34 8.36
C PHE A 308 -16.89 16.84 8.04
N GLU A 309 -17.28 15.63 8.48
CA GLU A 309 -18.60 15.05 8.28
C GLU A 309 -19.72 15.85 8.97
N TYR A 310 -19.45 16.51 10.11
CA TYR A 310 -20.43 17.38 10.79
C TYR A 310 -20.55 18.77 10.16
N ALA A 311 -19.55 19.21 9.40
CA ALA A 311 -19.53 20.53 8.76
C ALA A 311 -20.10 20.53 7.34
N THR A 312 -20.28 19.36 6.72
CA THR A 312 -20.86 19.14 5.39
C THR A 312 -22.25 18.54 5.47
#